data_b132bfa80319a7d17ffeb1182cda72da
#
_entry.id   b132bfa80319a7d17ffeb1182cda72da
#
_cell.length_a   1.000
_cell.length_b   1.000
_cell.length_c   1.000
_cell.angle_alpha   90.00
_cell.angle_beta   90.00
_cell.angle_gamma   90.00
#
_symmetry.space_group_name_H-M   'P 1'
#
loop_
_entity.id
_entity.type
_entity.pdbx_description
1 polymer ?
#
loop_
_entity_poly.entity_id
_entity_poly.type
_entity_poly.pdbx_seq_one_letter_code
_entity_poly.pdbx_strand_id
1 'polypeptide(L)'
;MPSRLSRTLVLSLLALLPAAAQAGPPLICFPMSIGEARSLAWGSGSGWNTPRPDYDRARLAEDTLALLGPETPVLVRMETLRRAAIYASSDSAAAKRLFDALRGRVAHASGGKADPLAQFDLGYAVEAYRQTRPMRGSVLAADPSEDGYALVRQALAARGPDAEMEYAAALITCDRDRRSLSDKHLQAALTGTREGSLLSRTLAAHQPLWGDRIQGFRAAAAR
;
A
#
# COMPACT_ATOMS: atom_id res chain seq x y z
N MET A 1 -43.86 18.42 -58.21
CA MET A 1 -43.32 19.23 -57.11
C MET A 1 -42.92 18.28 -56.02
N PRO A 2 -41.63 18.02 -55.78
CA PRO A 2 -41.19 17.07 -54.74
C PRO A 2 -40.97 17.78 -53.42
N SER A 3 -41.50 17.16 -52.39
CA SER A 3 -41.41 17.52 -51.00
C SER A 3 -39.97 17.34 -50.44
N ARG A 4 -39.47 18.36 -49.76
CA ARG A 4 -38.16 18.35 -49.06
C ARG A 4 -38.27 17.58 -47.75
N LEU A 5 -37.65 16.41 -47.70
CA LEU A 5 -37.43 15.66 -46.45
C LEU A 5 -36.35 16.37 -45.61
N SER A 6 -36.78 16.98 -44.52
CA SER A 6 -35.88 17.46 -43.46
C SER A 6 -35.24 16.27 -42.76
N ARG A 7 -33.94 16.06 -42.99
CA ARG A 7 -33.12 15.12 -42.19
C ARG A 7 -32.77 15.79 -40.89
N THR A 8 -33.49 15.42 -39.86
CA THR A 8 -33.12 15.77 -38.46
C THR A 8 -31.91 14.96 -38.05
N LEU A 9 -30.76 15.61 -37.94
CA LEU A 9 -29.54 15.04 -37.43
C LEU A 9 -29.68 14.94 -35.90
N VAL A 10 -29.95 13.75 -35.39
CA VAL A 10 -29.91 13.46 -33.95
C VAL A 10 -28.44 13.32 -33.56
N LEU A 11 -27.84 14.38 -33.03
CA LEU A 11 -26.54 14.30 -32.36
C LEU A 11 -26.72 13.54 -31.03
N SER A 12 -26.38 12.28 -31.05
CA SER A 12 -26.21 11.49 -29.82
C SER A 12 -25.00 12.00 -29.08
N LEU A 13 -25.24 12.87 -28.10
CA LEU A 13 -24.24 13.29 -27.13
C LEU A 13 -23.95 12.07 -26.22
N LEU A 14 -22.96 11.23 -26.59
CA LEU A 14 -22.40 10.25 -25.67
C LEU A 14 -21.79 11.03 -24.52
N ALA A 15 -22.50 11.13 -23.41
CA ALA A 15 -21.92 11.58 -22.15
C ALA A 15 -20.81 10.59 -21.76
N LEU A 16 -19.57 10.98 -21.98
CA LEU A 16 -18.39 10.37 -21.35
C LEU A 16 -18.53 10.61 -19.84
N LEU A 17 -19.27 9.72 -19.17
CA LEU A 17 -19.21 9.62 -17.72
C LEU A 17 -17.76 9.24 -17.41
N PRO A 18 -17.02 10.05 -16.62
CA PRO A 18 -15.75 9.60 -16.12
C PRO A 18 -16.05 8.31 -15.35
N ALA A 19 -15.51 7.18 -15.82
CA ALA A 19 -15.48 5.97 -15.03
C ALA A 19 -14.76 6.38 -13.73
N ALA A 20 -15.53 6.55 -12.65
CA ALA A 20 -14.95 6.66 -11.33
C ALA A 20 -14.11 5.40 -11.17
N ALA A 21 -12.80 5.53 -11.33
CA ALA A 21 -11.87 4.46 -11.06
C ALA A 21 -12.15 4.09 -9.61
N GLN A 22 -12.84 2.97 -9.40
CA GLN A 22 -13.01 2.42 -8.06
C GLN A 22 -11.61 2.09 -7.59
N ALA A 23 -11.04 3.01 -6.81
CA ALA A 23 -9.77 2.80 -6.17
C ALA A 23 -9.93 1.55 -5.30
N GLY A 24 -9.28 0.46 -5.70
CA GLY A 24 -9.24 -0.77 -4.91
C GLY A 24 -8.53 -0.54 -3.57
N PRO A 25 -8.37 -1.60 -2.76
CA PRO A 25 -7.73 -1.52 -1.46
C PRO A 25 -6.37 -0.81 -1.51
N PRO A 26 -6.17 0.28 -0.73
CA PRO A 26 -5.02 1.18 -0.89
C PRO A 26 -3.65 0.51 -0.75
N LEU A 27 -3.52 -0.44 0.19
CA LEU A 27 -2.23 -1.12 0.42
C LEU A 27 -1.87 -2.12 -0.68
N ILE A 28 -2.82 -2.53 -1.51
CA ILE A 28 -2.62 -3.56 -2.53
C ILE A 28 -2.60 -2.96 -3.93
N CYS A 29 -3.56 -2.10 -4.25
CA CYS A 29 -3.76 -1.60 -5.62
C CYS A 29 -2.83 -0.45 -6.00
N PHE A 30 -2.09 0.12 -5.03
CA PHE A 30 -1.20 1.26 -5.25
C PHE A 30 0.26 0.90 -4.93
N PRO A 31 1.05 0.43 -5.92
CA PRO A 31 2.46 0.08 -5.73
C PRO A 31 3.30 1.29 -5.32
N MET A 32 4.26 1.09 -4.41
CA MET A 32 5.20 2.14 -4.02
C MET A 32 6.26 2.38 -5.09
N SER A 33 6.64 3.63 -5.31
CA SER A 33 7.73 4.01 -6.21
C SER A 33 9.07 3.77 -5.52
N ILE A 34 9.70 2.61 -5.74
CA ILE A 34 10.94 2.22 -5.05
C ILE A 34 12.22 2.46 -5.87
N GLY A 35 12.11 3.02 -7.10
CA GLY A 35 13.28 3.20 -7.98
C GLY A 35 13.97 1.88 -8.29
N GLU A 36 15.30 1.86 -8.22
CA GLU A 36 16.14 0.69 -8.48
C GLU A 36 16.33 -0.23 -7.26
N ALA A 37 15.63 0.08 -6.14
CA ALA A 37 15.77 -0.72 -4.92
C ALA A 37 15.22 -2.14 -5.14
N ARG A 38 15.91 -3.13 -4.53
CA ARG A 38 15.51 -4.53 -4.61
C ARG A 38 14.23 -4.77 -3.81
N SER A 39 13.35 -5.58 -4.37
CA SER A 39 12.14 -6.10 -3.73
C SER A 39 11.90 -7.54 -4.20
N LEU A 40 10.83 -8.19 -3.70
CA LEU A 40 10.45 -9.53 -4.18
C LEU A 40 10.28 -9.54 -5.70
N ALA A 41 10.65 -10.65 -6.32
CA ALA A 41 10.50 -10.86 -7.76
C ALA A 41 9.06 -10.51 -8.19
N TRP A 42 8.94 -9.75 -9.28
CA TRP A 42 7.66 -9.26 -9.78
C TRP A 42 7.65 -9.28 -11.30
N GLY A 43 6.47 -9.42 -11.89
CA GLY A 43 6.33 -9.39 -13.35
C GLY A 43 6.47 -7.97 -13.90
N SER A 44 6.78 -7.89 -15.19
CA SER A 44 6.94 -6.62 -15.94
C SER A 44 5.63 -6.08 -16.53
N GLY A 45 4.48 -6.69 -16.22
CA GLY A 45 3.18 -6.25 -16.73
C GLY A 45 2.77 -4.87 -16.20
N SER A 46 1.94 -4.17 -16.96
CA SER A 46 1.31 -2.93 -16.52
C SER A 46 0.23 -3.26 -15.48
N GLY A 47 0.33 -2.70 -14.30
CA GLY A 47 -0.69 -2.85 -13.26
C GLY A 47 -0.11 -3.25 -11.90
N TRP A 48 -0.97 -3.19 -10.91
CA TRP A 48 -0.59 -3.42 -9.51
C TRP A 48 -0.46 -4.90 -9.14
N ASN A 49 -1.08 -5.83 -9.90
CA ASN A 49 -1.17 -7.25 -9.59
C ASN A 49 -0.54 -8.09 -10.71
N THR A 50 0.78 -8.12 -10.73
CA THR A 50 1.57 -8.89 -11.70
C THR A 50 2.60 -9.78 -10.99
N PRO A 51 2.17 -10.68 -10.07
CA PRO A 51 3.09 -11.62 -9.45
C PRO A 51 3.69 -12.55 -10.51
N ARG A 52 4.94 -12.93 -10.34
CA ARG A 52 5.58 -13.92 -11.22
C ARG A 52 4.93 -15.30 -11.02
N PRO A 53 4.44 -15.96 -12.07
CA PRO A 53 3.77 -17.24 -11.93
C PRO A 53 4.73 -18.37 -11.55
N ASP A 54 6.02 -18.24 -11.87
CA ASP A 54 7.11 -19.19 -11.59
C ASP A 54 7.79 -18.94 -10.22
N TYR A 55 7.29 -18.02 -9.41
CA TYR A 55 7.85 -17.73 -8.09
C TYR A 55 7.56 -18.85 -7.09
N ASP A 56 8.62 -19.42 -6.49
CA ASP A 56 8.49 -20.44 -5.44
C ASP A 56 8.01 -19.82 -4.12
N ARG A 57 6.70 -19.96 -3.83
CA ARG A 57 6.08 -19.45 -2.60
C ARG A 57 6.58 -20.15 -1.33
N ALA A 58 7.23 -21.31 -1.42
CA ALA A 58 7.87 -21.94 -0.26
C ALA A 58 8.97 -21.07 0.33
N ARG A 59 9.63 -20.26 -0.51
CA ARG A 59 10.70 -19.33 -0.13
C ARG A 59 10.21 -17.96 0.29
N LEU A 60 8.90 -17.68 0.25
CA LEU A 60 8.36 -16.34 0.44
C LEU A 60 8.82 -15.69 1.75
N ALA A 61 8.80 -16.42 2.86
CA ALA A 61 9.23 -15.90 4.15
C ALA A 61 10.72 -15.54 4.15
N GLU A 62 11.58 -16.45 3.68
CA GLU A 62 13.03 -16.27 3.61
C GLU A 62 13.39 -15.08 2.72
N ASP A 63 12.87 -15.06 1.49
CA ASP A 63 13.16 -13.99 0.50
C ASP A 63 12.65 -12.63 0.99
N THR A 64 11.48 -12.60 1.67
CA THR A 64 10.95 -11.35 2.27
C THR A 64 11.89 -10.85 3.36
N LEU A 65 12.26 -11.71 4.32
CA LEU A 65 13.12 -11.29 5.44
C LEU A 65 14.51 -10.83 4.99
N ALA A 66 15.07 -11.44 3.95
CA ALA A 66 16.36 -11.05 3.37
C ALA A 66 16.35 -9.63 2.79
N LEU A 67 15.17 -9.12 2.41
CA LEU A 67 14.96 -7.78 1.86
C LEU A 67 14.63 -6.73 2.94
N LEU A 68 14.32 -7.14 4.17
CA LEU A 68 13.91 -6.27 5.28
C LEU A 68 15.08 -5.97 6.23
N GLY A 69 16.25 -5.65 5.69
CA GLY A 69 17.43 -5.29 6.47
C GLY A 69 17.28 -3.93 7.19
N PRO A 70 18.17 -3.59 8.16
CA PRO A 70 18.07 -2.36 8.94
C PRO A 70 18.15 -1.09 8.07
N GLU A 71 18.90 -1.13 6.98
CA GLU A 71 19.09 0.01 6.05
C GLU A 71 18.05 0.07 4.94
N THR A 72 17.08 -0.87 4.87
CA THR A 72 16.06 -0.85 3.85
C THR A 72 15.08 0.30 4.10
N PRO A 73 14.89 1.26 3.16
CA PRO A 73 13.94 2.36 3.30
C PRO A 73 12.52 1.86 3.54
N VAL A 74 11.73 2.64 4.29
CA VAL A 74 10.37 2.22 4.68
C VAL A 74 9.47 1.98 3.47
N LEU A 75 9.52 2.81 2.42
CA LEU A 75 8.74 2.58 1.19
C LEU A 75 9.15 1.30 0.45
N VAL A 76 10.42 0.92 0.49
CA VAL A 76 10.90 -0.35 -0.08
C VAL A 76 10.36 -1.54 0.72
N ARG A 77 10.31 -1.43 2.07
CA ARG A 77 9.66 -2.41 2.95
C ARG A 77 8.18 -2.54 2.61
N MET A 78 7.48 -1.41 2.47
CA MET A 78 6.06 -1.39 2.12
C MET A 78 5.79 -2.13 0.80
N GLU A 79 6.58 -1.86 -0.24
CA GLU A 79 6.42 -2.54 -1.54
C GLU A 79 6.76 -4.04 -1.43
N THR A 80 7.81 -4.40 -0.70
CA THR A 80 8.19 -5.79 -0.47
C THR A 80 7.08 -6.55 0.26
N LEU A 81 6.52 -5.97 1.32
CA LEU A 81 5.43 -6.57 2.10
C LEU A 81 4.10 -6.59 1.33
N ARG A 82 3.83 -5.58 0.48
CA ARG A 82 2.70 -5.60 -0.45
C ARG A 82 2.78 -6.79 -1.40
N ARG A 83 3.93 -7.00 -2.04
CA ARG A 83 4.16 -8.16 -2.93
C ARG A 83 4.05 -9.47 -2.17
N ALA A 84 4.63 -9.53 -0.97
CA ALA A 84 4.53 -10.70 -0.09
C ALA A 84 3.09 -11.04 0.26
N ALA A 85 2.27 -10.04 0.61
CA ALA A 85 0.85 -10.22 0.89
C ALA A 85 0.08 -10.77 -0.32
N ILE A 86 0.37 -10.30 -1.52
CA ILE A 86 -0.26 -10.78 -2.76
C ILE A 86 0.15 -12.25 -3.02
N TYR A 87 1.43 -12.61 -2.91
CA TYR A 87 1.86 -14.00 -3.05
C TYR A 87 1.22 -14.92 -2.01
N ALA A 88 1.18 -14.46 -0.75
CA ALA A 88 0.61 -15.21 0.37
C ALA A 88 -0.90 -15.39 0.26
N SER A 89 -1.61 -14.49 -0.42
CA SER A 89 -3.09 -14.48 -0.49
C SER A 89 -3.68 -15.75 -1.12
N SER A 90 -2.92 -16.43 -1.97
CA SER A 90 -3.34 -17.66 -2.67
C SER A 90 -2.68 -18.93 -2.13
N ASP A 91 -1.91 -18.86 -1.03
CA ASP A 91 -1.20 -20.00 -0.41
C ASP A 91 -1.18 -19.84 1.11
N SER A 92 -2.06 -20.56 1.79
CA SER A 92 -2.20 -20.49 3.25
C SER A 92 -0.96 -20.94 4.01
N ALA A 93 -0.21 -21.92 3.47
CA ALA A 93 1.03 -22.39 4.10
C ALA A 93 2.15 -21.33 3.97
N ALA A 94 2.26 -20.69 2.81
CA ALA A 94 3.18 -19.56 2.62
C ALA A 94 2.81 -18.38 3.50
N ALA A 95 1.51 -18.04 3.62
CA ALA A 95 1.03 -17.00 4.53
C ALA A 95 1.42 -17.30 5.98
N LYS A 96 1.15 -18.52 6.44
CA LYS A 96 1.51 -18.92 7.81
C LYS A 96 3.00 -18.76 8.07
N ARG A 97 3.86 -19.30 7.19
CA ARG A 97 5.32 -19.17 7.32
C ARG A 97 5.79 -17.72 7.36
N LEU A 98 5.23 -16.87 6.49
CA LEU A 98 5.56 -15.45 6.43
C LEU A 98 5.24 -14.74 7.76
N PHE A 99 4.02 -14.94 8.28
CA PHE A 99 3.63 -14.27 9.53
C PHE A 99 4.35 -14.82 10.75
N ASP A 100 4.62 -16.14 10.81
CA ASP A 100 5.44 -16.72 11.90
C ASP A 100 6.85 -16.14 11.89
N ALA A 101 7.46 -15.95 10.71
CA ALA A 101 8.78 -15.37 10.58
C ALA A 101 8.81 -13.88 10.97
N LEU A 102 7.78 -13.09 10.57
CA LEU A 102 7.67 -11.68 10.96
C LEU A 102 7.45 -11.53 12.50
N ARG A 103 6.62 -12.39 13.11
CA ARG A 103 6.44 -12.44 14.57
C ARG A 103 7.74 -12.79 15.28
N GLY A 104 8.47 -13.77 14.73
CA GLY A 104 9.79 -14.16 15.26
C GLY A 104 10.75 -12.98 15.32
N ARG A 105 10.80 -12.11 14.30
CA ARG A 105 11.63 -10.90 14.32
C ARG A 105 11.23 -9.93 15.42
N VAL A 106 9.94 -9.73 15.64
CA VAL A 106 9.45 -8.87 16.73
C VAL A 106 9.86 -9.45 18.10
N ALA A 107 9.73 -10.76 18.27
CA ALA A 107 10.06 -11.45 19.53
C ALA A 107 11.57 -11.50 19.83
N HIS A 108 12.41 -11.56 18.79
CA HIS A 108 13.88 -11.67 18.94
C HIS A 108 14.58 -10.30 18.99
N ALA A 109 13.86 -9.21 19.15
CA ALA A 109 14.45 -7.89 19.32
C ALA A 109 15.40 -7.87 20.51
N SER A 110 16.70 -7.66 20.24
CA SER A 110 17.80 -7.85 21.20
C SER A 110 17.72 -6.88 22.39
N GLY A 111 17.99 -7.38 23.59
CA GLY A 111 18.19 -6.55 24.78
C GLY A 111 16.90 -5.97 25.39
N GLY A 112 15.76 -6.57 25.16
CA GLY A 112 14.48 -6.12 25.75
C GLY A 112 13.90 -4.83 25.14
N LYS A 113 14.54 -4.28 24.11
CA LYS A 113 13.99 -3.17 23.34
C LYS A 113 13.31 -3.71 22.08
N ALA A 114 12.07 -3.31 21.86
CA ALA A 114 11.36 -3.61 20.63
C ALA A 114 12.12 -3.02 19.42
N ASP A 115 12.27 -3.82 18.33
CA ASP A 115 12.75 -3.31 17.06
C ASP A 115 11.57 -2.61 16.34
N PRO A 116 11.60 -1.27 16.21
CA PRO A 116 10.49 -0.54 15.58
C PRO A 116 10.28 -0.94 14.11
N LEU A 117 11.35 -1.31 13.39
CA LEU A 117 11.22 -1.75 12.00
C LEU A 117 10.57 -3.14 11.92
N ALA A 118 10.88 -4.05 12.83
CA ALA A 118 10.22 -5.35 12.91
C ALA A 118 8.72 -5.20 13.25
N GLN A 119 8.37 -4.30 14.18
CA GLN A 119 6.97 -3.99 14.50
C GLN A 119 6.24 -3.38 13.32
N PHE A 120 6.87 -2.43 12.63
CA PHE A 120 6.33 -1.83 11.40
C PHE A 120 6.09 -2.90 10.33
N ASP A 121 7.09 -3.75 10.06
CA ASP A 121 7.01 -4.80 9.05
C ASP A 121 5.84 -5.75 9.31
N LEU A 122 5.68 -6.23 10.54
CA LEU A 122 4.55 -7.09 10.91
C LEU A 122 3.23 -6.34 10.77
N GLY A 123 3.13 -5.13 11.32
CA GLY A 123 1.89 -4.33 11.28
C GLY A 123 1.45 -4.03 9.84
N TYR A 124 2.36 -3.58 8.99
CA TYR A 124 2.06 -3.29 7.60
C TYR A 124 1.67 -4.55 6.81
N ALA A 125 2.39 -5.67 7.03
CA ALA A 125 2.09 -6.95 6.39
C ALA A 125 0.68 -7.46 6.76
N VAL A 126 0.28 -7.34 8.03
CA VAL A 126 -1.06 -7.72 8.52
C VAL A 126 -2.13 -6.94 7.77
N GLU A 127 -2.01 -5.62 7.71
CA GLU A 127 -3.01 -4.78 7.04
C GLU A 127 -3.02 -4.98 5.52
N ALA A 128 -1.86 -5.13 4.88
CA ALA A 128 -1.77 -5.44 3.46
C ALA A 128 -2.42 -6.79 3.15
N TYR A 129 -2.16 -7.82 3.94
CA TYR A 129 -2.75 -9.14 3.76
C TYR A 129 -4.27 -9.12 3.92
N ARG A 130 -4.80 -8.41 4.90
CA ARG A 130 -6.26 -8.22 5.07
C ARG A 130 -6.90 -7.58 3.83
N GLN A 131 -6.22 -6.65 3.20
CA GLN A 131 -6.71 -5.99 2.00
C GLN A 131 -6.66 -6.88 0.73
N THR A 132 -6.05 -8.07 0.78
CA THR A 132 -6.14 -9.04 -0.32
C THR A 132 -7.48 -9.80 -0.37
N ARG A 133 -8.35 -9.71 0.64
CA ARG A 133 -9.65 -10.44 0.71
C ARG A 133 -10.51 -10.30 -0.54
N PRO A 134 -10.65 -9.11 -1.15
CA PRO A 134 -11.44 -8.96 -2.38
C PRO A 134 -10.79 -9.58 -3.62
N MET A 135 -9.52 -10.02 -3.54
CA MET A 135 -8.82 -10.58 -4.69
C MET A 135 -9.40 -11.95 -5.06
N ARG A 136 -9.58 -12.18 -6.36
CA ARG A 136 -10.04 -13.47 -6.86
C ARG A 136 -9.02 -14.56 -6.52
N GLY A 137 -9.49 -15.64 -5.90
CA GLY A 137 -8.63 -16.76 -5.48
C GLY A 137 -7.90 -16.53 -4.17
N SER A 138 -8.21 -15.46 -3.44
CA SER A 138 -7.70 -15.27 -2.09
C SER A 138 -8.22 -16.36 -1.17
N VAL A 139 -7.30 -17.11 -0.54
CA VAL A 139 -7.57 -18.12 0.49
C VAL A 139 -7.03 -17.59 1.82
N LEU A 140 -7.75 -16.68 2.45
CA LEU A 140 -7.40 -16.21 3.80
C LEU A 140 -7.63 -17.34 4.80
N ALA A 141 -6.66 -18.24 4.93
CA ALA A 141 -6.74 -19.39 5.81
C ALA A 141 -6.63 -19.04 7.30
N ALA A 142 -6.02 -17.91 7.64
CA ALA A 142 -6.01 -17.36 8.98
C ALA A 142 -5.89 -15.84 8.89
N ASP A 143 -6.88 -15.12 9.42
CA ASP A 143 -6.75 -13.67 9.62
C ASP A 143 -5.72 -13.48 10.74
N PRO A 144 -4.63 -12.73 10.51
CA PRO A 144 -3.72 -12.39 11.60
C PRO A 144 -4.48 -11.73 12.74
N SER A 145 -4.27 -12.21 13.97
CA SER A 145 -4.99 -11.71 15.15
C SER A 145 -4.52 -10.33 15.61
N GLU A 146 -3.34 -9.90 15.10
CA GLU A 146 -2.72 -8.64 15.47
C GLU A 146 -3.50 -7.43 14.94
N ASP A 147 -3.53 -6.36 15.73
CA ASP A 147 -3.90 -5.03 15.25
C ASP A 147 -2.69 -4.41 14.52
N GLY A 148 -2.69 -4.50 13.19
CA GLY A 148 -1.59 -4.03 12.36
C GLY A 148 -1.38 -2.53 12.48
N TYR A 149 -2.46 -1.75 12.58
CA TYR A 149 -2.35 -0.31 12.77
C TYR A 149 -1.74 0.05 14.12
N ALA A 150 -2.10 -0.66 15.20
CA ALA A 150 -1.50 -0.45 16.52
C ALA A 150 0.02 -0.71 16.49
N LEU A 151 0.47 -1.76 15.79
CA LEU A 151 1.89 -2.06 15.61
C LEU A 151 2.63 -0.94 14.86
N VAL A 152 2.05 -0.43 13.77
CA VAL A 152 2.63 0.70 13.01
C VAL A 152 2.72 1.96 13.88
N ARG A 153 1.70 2.24 14.70
CA ARG A 153 1.73 3.36 15.66
C ARG A 153 2.81 3.21 16.72
N GLN A 154 3.01 2.00 17.24
CA GLN A 154 4.09 1.72 18.21
C GLN A 154 5.46 1.95 17.57
N ALA A 155 5.65 1.50 16.33
CA ALA A 155 6.87 1.74 15.57
C ALA A 155 7.16 3.23 15.38
N LEU A 156 6.15 4.01 14.98
CA LEU A 156 6.24 5.48 14.87
C LEU A 156 6.63 6.13 16.21
N ALA A 157 5.97 5.75 17.30
CA ALA A 157 6.26 6.29 18.62
C ALA A 157 7.71 6.01 19.08
N ALA A 158 8.25 4.84 18.71
CA ALA A 158 9.60 4.42 19.09
C ALA A 158 10.70 5.07 18.22
N ARG A 159 10.43 5.32 16.92
CA ARG A 159 11.39 5.94 15.99
C ARG A 159 11.37 7.46 16.02
N GLY A 160 10.26 8.06 16.41
CA GLY A 160 10.00 9.48 16.22
C GLY A 160 9.44 9.78 14.82
N PRO A 161 9.40 11.06 14.39
CA PRO A 161 8.82 11.48 13.13
C PRO A 161 9.46 10.77 11.92
N ASP A 162 8.66 10.01 11.17
CA ASP A 162 9.08 9.30 9.96
C ASP A 162 7.97 9.44 8.90
N ALA A 163 8.22 10.25 7.88
CA ALA A 163 7.22 10.60 6.86
C ALA A 163 6.75 9.39 6.05
N GLU A 164 7.61 8.40 5.83
CA GLU A 164 7.25 7.19 5.08
C GLU A 164 6.36 6.26 5.93
N MET A 165 6.62 6.14 7.24
CA MET A 165 5.74 5.40 8.16
C MET A 165 4.40 6.13 8.38
N GLU A 166 4.40 7.46 8.43
CA GLU A 166 3.17 8.25 8.46
C GLU A 166 2.33 8.01 7.19
N TYR A 167 3.00 7.89 6.04
CA TYR A 167 2.32 7.55 4.80
C TYR A 167 1.70 6.15 4.84
N ALA A 168 2.41 5.15 5.39
CA ALA A 168 1.86 3.82 5.62
C ALA A 168 0.61 3.86 6.51
N ALA A 169 0.66 4.61 7.61
CA ALA A 169 -0.47 4.80 8.53
C ALA A 169 -1.66 5.49 7.83
N ALA A 170 -1.42 6.46 6.94
CA ALA A 170 -2.45 7.09 6.14
C ALA A 170 -3.16 6.10 5.21
N LEU A 171 -2.40 5.22 4.53
CA LEU A 171 -2.95 4.17 3.67
C LEU A 171 -3.75 3.12 4.46
N ILE A 172 -3.27 2.71 5.62
CA ILE A 172 -3.95 1.75 6.51
C ILE A 172 -5.30 2.29 7.00
N THR A 173 -5.37 3.60 7.25
CA THR A 173 -6.56 4.27 7.79
C THR A 173 -7.41 4.96 6.71
N CYS A 174 -7.20 4.65 5.43
CA CYS A 174 -7.83 5.33 4.29
C CYS A 174 -9.32 4.98 4.08
N ASP A 175 -9.97 4.29 5.00
CA ASP A 175 -11.40 4.05 4.94
C ASP A 175 -12.23 5.28 5.36
N ARG A 176 -13.54 5.24 5.06
CA ARG A 176 -14.45 6.36 5.37
C ARG A 176 -14.57 6.64 6.85
N ASP A 177 -14.59 5.58 7.66
CA ASP A 177 -14.84 5.67 9.09
C ASP A 177 -13.64 6.27 9.85
N ARG A 178 -12.43 6.12 9.30
CA ARG A 178 -11.18 6.63 9.86
C ARG A 178 -10.59 7.81 9.09
N ARG A 179 -11.38 8.49 8.25
CA ARG A 179 -10.90 9.55 7.35
C ARG A 179 -10.10 10.65 8.07
N SER A 180 -10.59 11.15 9.19
CA SER A 180 -9.90 12.22 9.95
C SER A 180 -8.53 11.76 10.45
N LEU A 181 -8.39 10.49 10.81
CA LEU A 181 -7.13 9.89 11.22
C LEU A 181 -6.16 9.74 10.04
N SER A 182 -6.67 9.24 8.92
CA SER A 182 -5.93 9.17 7.65
C SER A 182 -5.44 10.55 7.19
N ASP A 183 -6.26 11.61 7.36
CA ASP A 183 -5.88 12.98 7.01
C ASP A 183 -4.71 13.50 7.87
N LYS A 184 -4.71 13.22 9.17
CA LYS A 184 -3.61 13.58 10.08
C LYS A 184 -2.29 12.92 9.66
N HIS A 185 -2.33 11.62 9.38
CA HIS A 185 -1.15 10.87 8.93
C HIS A 185 -0.67 11.36 7.55
N LEU A 186 -1.60 11.58 6.61
CA LEU A 186 -1.24 12.10 5.28
C LEU A 186 -0.60 13.49 5.38
N GLN A 187 -1.12 14.36 6.23
CA GLN A 187 -0.55 15.69 6.46
C GLN A 187 0.85 15.61 7.07
N ALA A 188 1.08 14.73 8.05
CA ALA A 188 2.40 14.49 8.63
C ALA A 188 3.39 13.95 7.58
N ALA A 189 2.96 13.00 6.74
CA ALA A 189 3.75 12.49 5.63
C ALA A 189 4.14 13.59 4.65
N LEU A 190 3.19 14.45 4.24
CA LEU A 190 3.43 15.57 3.33
C LEU A 190 4.44 16.57 3.90
N THR A 191 4.31 16.90 5.20
CA THR A 191 5.22 17.83 5.89
C THR A 191 6.65 17.32 5.93
N GLY A 192 6.86 16.01 6.10
CA GLY A 192 8.18 15.38 6.12
C GLY A 192 8.72 14.97 4.74
N THR A 193 7.93 15.14 3.67
CA THR A 193 8.34 14.74 2.31
C THR A 193 9.40 15.69 1.75
N ARG A 194 10.48 15.12 1.19
CA ARG A 194 11.51 15.88 0.45
C ARG A 194 11.30 15.72 -1.04
N GLU A 195 11.54 16.79 -1.80
CA GLU A 195 11.51 16.74 -3.25
C GLU A 195 12.48 15.70 -3.79
N GLY A 196 12.10 14.96 -4.84
CA GLY A 196 12.90 13.90 -5.45
C GLY A 196 13.02 12.61 -4.63
N SER A 197 12.47 12.57 -3.39
CA SER A 197 12.47 11.36 -2.55
C SER A 197 11.57 10.25 -3.12
N LEU A 198 11.74 9.02 -2.60
CA LEU A 198 10.82 7.92 -2.91
C LEU A 198 9.38 8.28 -2.56
N LEU A 199 9.18 8.95 -1.41
CA LEU A 199 7.84 9.35 -0.97
C LEU A 199 7.22 10.39 -1.90
N SER A 200 7.99 11.39 -2.38
CA SER A 200 7.44 12.39 -3.32
C SER A 200 7.01 11.75 -4.64
N ARG A 201 7.78 10.79 -5.16
CA ARG A 201 7.41 10.03 -6.37
C ARG A 201 6.19 9.13 -6.12
N THR A 202 6.12 8.48 -4.98
CA THR A 202 4.97 7.66 -4.58
C THR A 202 3.70 8.50 -4.47
N LEU A 203 3.76 9.65 -3.80
CA LEU A 203 2.62 10.57 -3.69
C LEU A 203 2.13 11.08 -5.05
N ALA A 204 3.04 11.33 -5.99
CA ALA A 204 2.70 11.69 -7.36
C ALA A 204 2.01 10.54 -8.11
N ALA A 205 2.53 9.30 -7.98
CA ALA A 205 1.91 8.11 -8.57
C ALA A 205 0.54 7.78 -7.95
N HIS A 206 0.33 8.10 -6.67
CA HIS A 206 -0.91 7.89 -5.93
C HIS A 206 -1.87 9.09 -5.98
N GLN A 207 -1.66 10.02 -6.90
CA GLN A 207 -2.57 11.16 -7.12
C GLN A 207 -4.04 10.72 -7.30
N PRO A 208 -4.38 9.61 -7.97
CA PRO A 208 -5.76 9.15 -8.06
C PRO A 208 -6.40 8.82 -6.71
N LEU A 209 -5.59 8.44 -5.70
CA LEU A 209 -6.07 8.15 -4.34
C LEU A 209 -6.22 9.41 -3.48
N TRP A 210 -5.30 10.36 -3.61
CA TRP A 210 -5.13 11.47 -2.68
C TRP A 210 -5.36 12.87 -3.25
N GLY A 211 -5.51 13.04 -4.59
CA GLY A 211 -5.39 14.30 -5.28
C GLY A 211 -6.16 15.45 -4.65
N ASP A 212 -7.45 15.28 -4.42
CA ASP A 212 -8.30 16.31 -3.82
C ASP A 212 -7.90 16.64 -2.38
N ARG A 213 -7.48 15.61 -1.61
CA ARG A 213 -7.05 15.79 -0.21
C ARG A 213 -5.75 16.56 -0.13
N ILE A 214 -4.75 16.22 -0.97
CA ILE A 214 -3.47 16.91 -1.03
C ILE A 214 -3.66 18.37 -1.46
N GLN A 215 -4.52 18.65 -2.43
CA GLN A 215 -4.85 20.00 -2.86
C GLN A 215 -5.51 20.79 -1.73
N GLY A 216 -6.43 20.19 -1.00
CA GLY A 216 -7.06 20.81 0.17
C GLY A 216 -6.06 21.20 1.25
N PHE A 217 -5.10 20.34 1.58
CA PHE A 217 -4.04 20.64 2.56
C PHE A 217 -3.13 21.78 2.10
N ARG A 218 -2.72 21.79 0.82
CA ARG A 218 -1.91 22.89 0.25
C ARG A 218 -2.64 24.22 0.29
N ALA A 219 -3.92 24.25 -0.05
CA ALA A 219 -4.74 25.45 -0.01
C ALA A 219 -4.95 25.98 1.43
N ALA A 220 -5.04 25.07 2.41
CA ALA A 220 -5.14 25.46 3.83
C ALA A 220 -3.83 26.03 4.39
N ALA A 221 -2.67 25.50 3.96
CA ALA A 221 -1.36 25.96 4.38
C ALA A 221 -0.94 27.30 3.74
N ALA A 222 -1.60 27.72 2.66
CA ALA A 222 -1.33 28.99 1.95
C ALA A 222 -2.15 30.18 2.47
N ARG A 223 -3.00 29.98 3.48
CA ARG A 223 -3.83 31.01 4.14
C ARG A 223 -3.23 31.43 5.47
#